data_6dce8cd87e43bbb00c9d2402fa057a83
#
_entry.id   6dce8cd87e43bbb00c9d2402fa057a83
#
_cell.length_a   1.000
_cell.length_b   1.000
_cell.length_c   1.000
_cell.angle_alpha   90.00
_cell.angle_beta   90.00
_cell.angle_gamma   90.00
#
_symmetry.space_group_name_H-M   'P 1'
#
loop_
_entity.id
_entity.type
_entity.pdbx_description
1 polymer ?
#
loop_
_entity_poly.entity_id
_entity_poly.type
_entity_poly.pdbx_seq_one_letter_code
_entity_poly.pdbx_strand_id
1 'polypeptide(L)'
;MARRLGLLGPIIVGVGAVIAAVGIWWFATHRPEVGPEIDRVALDPVTTLVVRHEAGGERSFIELVRDGKLAWRALIPPYAGRPGAPGVAWNADVLTVRVMRDQRAELFAVSIRDAAKIGDIKLAPDHGPARKTEHGPVTLTDRVRSYELVEGAAWHQLVVLDLATGHALWKQELGDQKIDDAGVEGSTVWVRQGAITRRFGTRDGVERGPNSS
;
A
#
# COMPACT_ATOMS: atom_id res chain seq x y z
N MET A 1 -20.36 -35.99 50.35
CA MET A 1 -20.57 -34.91 49.38
C MET A 1 -19.57 -34.97 48.20
N ALA A 2 -19.57 -36.02 47.38
CA ALA A 2 -18.57 -36.18 46.32
C ALA A 2 -19.11 -36.91 45.08
N ARG A 3 -20.25 -36.48 44.51
CA ARG A 3 -20.84 -37.16 43.33
C ARG A 3 -21.42 -36.23 42.25
N ARG A 4 -21.08 -34.93 42.20
CA ARG A 4 -21.61 -34.00 41.16
C ARG A 4 -20.59 -33.46 40.18
N LEU A 5 -19.31 -33.86 40.25
CA LEU A 5 -18.27 -33.42 39.28
C LEU A 5 -18.14 -34.34 38.05
N GLY A 6 -18.74 -35.53 38.06
CA GLY A 6 -18.57 -36.50 36.98
C GLY A 6 -19.32 -36.19 35.66
N LEU A 7 -20.32 -35.32 35.69
CA LEU A 7 -21.14 -35.03 34.49
C LEU A 7 -20.73 -33.72 33.79
N LEU A 8 -19.98 -32.82 34.44
CA LEU A 8 -19.55 -31.57 33.85
C LEU A 8 -18.37 -31.74 32.86
N GLY A 9 -17.52 -32.71 33.09
CA GLY A 9 -16.37 -32.99 32.23
C GLY A 9 -16.75 -33.32 30.76
N PRO A 10 -17.61 -34.32 30.53
CA PRO A 10 -18.01 -34.66 29.16
C PRO A 10 -18.84 -33.58 28.46
N ILE A 11 -19.59 -32.77 29.20
CA ILE A 11 -20.36 -31.65 28.63
C ILE A 11 -19.39 -30.54 28.13
N ILE A 12 -18.37 -30.20 28.90
CA ILE A 12 -17.36 -29.17 28.52
C ILE A 12 -16.58 -29.61 27.28
N VAL A 13 -16.20 -30.91 27.24
CA VAL A 13 -15.47 -31.45 26.06
C VAL A 13 -16.39 -31.47 24.83
N GLY A 14 -17.66 -31.84 24.98
CA GLY A 14 -18.63 -31.84 23.88
C GLY A 14 -18.87 -30.43 23.31
N VAL A 15 -19.06 -29.44 24.16
CA VAL A 15 -19.24 -28.03 23.73
C VAL A 15 -18.00 -27.50 23.06
N GLY A 16 -16.80 -27.78 23.59
CA GLY A 16 -15.54 -27.39 22.96
C GLY A 16 -15.35 -28.00 21.58
N ALA A 17 -15.69 -29.27 21.38
CA ALA A 17 -15.61 -29.94 20.10
C ALA A 17 -16.56 -29.36 19.04
N VAL A 18 -17.78 -29.00 19.45
CA VAL A 18 -18.81 -28.37 18.59
C VAL A 18 -18.33 -26.97 18.16
N ILE A 19 -17.81 -26.15 19.08
CA ILE A 19 -17.27 -24.81 18.77
C ILE A 19 -16.09 -24.92 17.81
N ALA A 20 -15.19 -25.87 18.05
CA ALA A 20 -14.04 -26.10 17.15
C ALA A 20 -14.51 -26.56 15.76
N ALA A 21 -15.46 -27.50 15.68
CA ALA A 21 -15.99 -27.99 14.40
C ALA A 21 -16.73 -26.87 13.62
N VAL A 22 -17.54 -26.07 14.30
CA VAL A 22 -18.23 -24.91 13.70
C VAL A 22 -17.20 -23.87 13.26
N GLY A 23 -16.18 -23.60 14.06
CA GLY A 23 -15.09 -22.68 13.70
C GLY A 23 -14.32 -23.17 12.47
N ILE A 24 -13.95 -24.45 12.41
CA ILE A 24 -13.26 -25.05 11.26
C ILE A 24 -14.16 -25.02 10.01
N TRP A 25 -15.43 -25.40 10.15
CA TRP A 25 -16.40 -25.38 9.05
C TRP A 25 -16.60 -23.94 8.54
N TRP A 26 -16.79 -22.98 9.44
CA TRP A 26 -16.93 -21.56 9.09
C TRP A 26 -15.69 -21.04 8.39
N PHE A 27 -14.50 -21.35 8.88
CA PHE A 27 -13.21 -20.97 8.28
C PHE A 27 -12.99 -21.62 6.90
N ALA A 28 -13.45 -22.88 6.73
CA ALA A 28 -13.33 -23.59 5.45
C ALA A 28 -14.31 -23.07 4.40
N THR A 29 -15.53 -22.64 4.81
CA THR A 29 -16.57 -22.13 3.90
C THR A 29 -16.46 -20.63 3.62
N HIS A 30 -15.70 -19.87 4.46
CA HIS A 30 -15.53 -18.41 4.31
C HIS A 30 -14.09 -18.04 3.93
N ARG A 31 -13.38 -18.94 3.26
CA ARG A 31 -12.09 -18.57 2.69
C ARG A 31 -12.32 -17.55 1.58
N PRO A 32 -11.56 -16.43 1.60
CA PRO A 32 -11.67 -15.47 0.53
C PRO A 32 -11.24 -16.11 -0.79
N GLU A 33 -12.13 -16.10 -1.76
CA GLU A 33 -11.86 -16.63 -3.10
C GLU A 33 -11.35 -15.52 -4.00
N VAL A 34 -10.45 -15.90 -4.92
CA VAL A 34 -9.86 -14.99 -5.88
C VAL A 34 -10.84 -14.78 -7.03
N GLY A 35 -11.22 -13.53 -7.24
CA GLY A 35 -12.09 -13.10 -8.32
C GLY A 35 -11.32 -12.64 -9.57
N PRO A 36 -11.99 -11.86 -10.45
CA PRO A 36 -11.40 -11.38 -11.69
C PRO A 36 -10.24 -10.41 -11.46
N GLU A 37 -9.35 -10.35 -12.43
CA GLU A 37 -8.27 -9.38 -12.51
C GLU A 37 -8.82 -7.98 -12.75
N ILE A 38 -8.30 -6.99 -12.02
CA ILE A 38 -8.67 -5.57 -12.13
C ILE A 38 -7.52 -4.69 -12.58
N ASP A 39 -6.28 -5.11 -12.30
CA ASP A 39 -5.09 -4.36 -12.72
C ASP A 39 -3.88 -5.28 -12.85
N ARG A 40 -2.92 -4.85 -13.68
CA ARG A 40 -1.67 -5.56 -13.91
C ARG A 40 -0.53 -4.56 -14.11
N VAL A 41 0.49 -4.66 -13.29
CA VAL A 41 1.64 -3.75 -13.31
C VAL A 41 2.92 -4.54 -13.47
N ALA A 42 3.66 -4.31 -14.55
CA ALA A 42 5.01 -4.87 -14.71
C ALA A 42 5.96 -4.11 -13.78
N LEU A 43 6.58 -4.83 -12.85
CA LEU A 43 7.58 -4.26 -11.95
C LEU A 43 8.97 -4.28 -12.58
N ASP A 44 9.26 -5.34 -13.33
CA ASP A 44 10.45 -5.53 -14.15
C ASP A 44 10.13 -6.52 -15.30
N PRO A 45 11.06 -6.85 -16.22
CA PRO A 45 10.78 -7.74 -17.37
C PRO A 45 10.26 -9.13 -17.02
N VAL A 46 10.54 -9.63 -15.82
CA VAL A 46 10.17 -10.99 -15.39
C VAL A 46 9.19 -11.01 -14.20
N THR A 47 8.97 -9.84 -13.57
CA THR A 47 8.13 -9.71 -12.39
C THR A 47 6.91 -8.83 -12.66
N THR A 48 5.73 -9.36 -12.38
CA THR A 48 4.45 -8.67 -12.57
C THR A 48 3.65 -8.72 -11.28
N LEU A 49 3.06 -7.59 -10.89
CA LEU A 49 2.02 -7.53 -9.89
C LEU A 49 0.65 -7.63 -10.56
N VAL A 50 -0.18 -8.55 -10.10
CA VAL A 50 -1.56 -8.70 -10.55
C VAL A 50 -2.48 -8.35 -9.37
N VAL A 51 -3.45 -7.49 -9.62
CA VAL A 51 -4.47 -7.12 -8.64
C VAL A 51 -5.79 -7.76 -9.06
N ARG A 52 -6.46 -8.42 -8.10
CA ARG A 52 -7.73 -9.11 -8.33
C ARG A 52 -8.76 -8.71 -7.29
N HIS A 53 -10.02 -8.77 -7.65
CA HIS A 53 -11.10 -8.71 -6.68
C HIS A 53 -11.13 -9.96 -5.80
N GLU A 54 -11.68 -9.82 -4.60
CA GLU A 54 -12.19 -10.94 -3.82
C GLU A 54 -13.57 -11.34 -4.40
N ALA A 55 -13.75 -12.60 -4.71
CA ALA A 55 -15.04 -13.09 -5.20
C ALA A 55 -16.09 -13.00 -4.08
N GLY A 56 -17.13 -12.20 -4.29
CA GLY A 56 -18.21 -12.00 -3.31
C GLY A 56 -17.84 -11.11 -2.12
N GLY A 57 -16.69 -10.44 -2.14
CA GLY A 57 -16.22 -9.52 -1.10
C GLY A 57 -15.82 -8.17 -1.64
N GLU A 58 -15.50 -7.24 -0.74
CA GLU A 58 -15.05 -5.88 -1.10
C GLU A 58 -13.52 -5.76 -1.16
N ARG A 59 -12.78 -6.75 -0.62
CA ARG A 59 -11.32 -6.71 -0.56
C ARG A 59 -10.69 -7.03 -1.91
N SER A 60 -9.39 -6.86 -1.99
CA SER A 60 -8.61 -7.19 -3.16
C SER A 60 -7.48 -8.14 -2.82
N PHE A 61 -7.02 -8.90 -3.80
CA PHE A 61 -5.79 -9.66 -3.73
C PHE A 61 -4.71 -8.96 -4.54
N ILE A 62 -3.50 -8.98 -4.02
CA ILE A 62 -2.29 -8.70 -4.78
C ILE A 62 -1.51 -10.00 -4.94
N GLU A 63 -1.07 -10.28 -6.15
CA GLU A 63 -0.30 -11.47 -6.53
C GLU A 63 1.01 -11.03 -7.18
N LEU A 64 2.13 -11.43 -6.62
CA LEU A 64 3.40 -11.28 -7.31
C LEU A 64 3.66 -12.52 -8.16
N VAL A 65 3.79 -12.31 -9.46
CA VAL A 65 4.11 -13.33 -10.44
C VAL A 65 5.54 -13.09 -10.93
N ARG A 66 6.41 -14.06 -10.80
CA ARG A 66 7.81 -14.02 -11.27
C ARG A 66 8.06 -15.18 -12.22
N ASP A 67 8.61 -14.90 -13.40
CA ASP A 67 8.81 -15.89 -14.46
C ASP A 67 7.55 -16.71 -14.78
N GLY A 68 6.38 -16.04 -14.80
CA GLY A 68 5.09 -16.67 -15.04
C GLY A 68 4.55 -17.54 -13.89
N LYS A 69 5.22 -17.60 -12.75
CA LYS A 69 4.81 -18.39 -11.57
C LYS A 69 4.41 -17.47 -10.44
N LEU A 70 3.32 -17.84 -9.74
CA LEU A 70 2.91 -17.16 -8.53
C LEU A 70 3.98 -17.31 -7.43
N ALA A 71 4.62 -16.21 -7.05
CA ALA A 71 5.59 -16.17 -5.97
C ALA A 71 4.89 -16.07 -4.61
N TRP A 72 3.93 -15.15 -4.48
CA TRP A 72 3.10 -15.01 -3.29
C TRP A 72 1.79 -14.28 -3.62
N ARG A 73 0.84 -14.37 -2.69
CA ARG A 73 -0.44 -13.68 -2.71
C ARG A 73 -0.74 -13.10 -1.35
N ALA A 74 -1.28 -11.89 -1.31
CA ALA A 74 -1.76 -11.24 -0.09
C ALA A 74 -3.15 -10.67 -0.29
N LEU A 75 -3.95 -10.71 0.77
CA LEU A 75 -5.25 -10.06 0.84
C LEU A 75 -5.06 -8.65 1.39
N ILE A 76 -5.61 -7.66 0.70
CA ILE A 76 -5.52 -6.25 1.04
C ILE A 76 -6.92 -5.62 1.11
N PRO A 77 -7.09 -4.42 1.71
CA PRO A 77 -8.30 -3.63 1.55
C PRO A 77 -8.61 -3.37 0.08
N PRO A 78 -9.81 -2.84 -0.26
CA PRO A 78 -10.19 -2.55 -1.64
C PRO A 78 -9.13 -1.74 -2.37
N TYR A 79 -8.70 -2.20 -3.54
CA TYR A 79 -7.73 -1.51 -4.38
C TYR A 79 -8.29 -0.21 -4.94
N ALA A 80 -7.55 0.87 -4.84
CA ALA A 80 -7.96 2.21 -5.25
C ALA A 80 -7.25 2.72 -6.52
N GLY A 81 -6.54 1.86 -7.23
CA GLY A 81 -5.96 2.21 -8.54
C GLY A 81 -7.04 2.33 -9.63
N ARG A 82 -6.69 3.02 -10.70
CA ARG A 82 -7.55 3.19 -11.88
C ARG A 82 -6.75 2.83 -13.14
N PRO A 83 -7.42 2.38 -14.22
CA PRO A 83 -6.76 2.24 -15.51
C PRO A 83 -6.04 3.53 -15.89
N GLY A 84 -4.76 3.40 -16.18
CA GLY A 84 -3.93 4.56 -16.48
C GLY A 84 -3.45 5.39 -15.28
N ALA A 85 -3.79 5.06 -14.04
CA ALA A 85 -3.24 5.59 -12.80
C ALA A 85 -3.09 4.45 -11.80
N PRO A 86 -2.15 3.51 -12.02
CA PRO A 86 -1.96 2.38 -11.14
C PRO A 86 -1.65 2.88 -9.74
N GLY A 87 -2.41 2.39 -8.76
CA GLY A 87 -2.21 2.72 -7.35
C GLY A 87 -1.06 1.91 -6.74
N VAL A 88 0.04 1.76 -7.47
CA VAL A 88 1.17 0.90 -7.10
C VAL A 88 2.46 1.66 -7.30
N ALA A 89 3.32 1.64 -6.28
CA ALA A 89 4.70 2.08 -6.38
C ALA A 89 5.62 1.07 -5.70
N TRP A 90 6.85 0.97 -6.15
CA TRP A 90 7.80 -0.03 -5.64
C TRP A 90 9.24 0.39 -5.78
N ASN A 91 10.08 -0.27 -4.98
CA ASN A 91 11.54 -0.31 -5.14
C ASN A 91 12.02 -1.77 -4.99
N ALA A 92 13.30 -2.00 -4.77
CA ALA A 92 13.84 -3.36 -4.64
C ALA A 92 13.25 -4.19 -3.48
N ASP A 93 12.81 -3.55 -2.42
CA ASP A 93 12.41 -4.21 -1.16
C ASP A 93 10.93 -4.02 -0.81
N VAL A 94 10.32 -2.91 -1.22
CA VAL A 94 8.99 -2.47 -0.77
C VAL A 94 8.05 -2.27 -1.95
N LEU A 95 6.86 -2.81 -1.82
CA LEU A 95 5.71 -2.57 -2.68
C LEU A 95 4.68 -1.78 -1.89
N THR A 96 4.25 -0.66 -2.42
CA THR A 96 3.18 0.17 -1.86
C THR A 96 1.97 0.11 -2.77
N VAL A 97 0.82 -0.18 -2.21
CA VAL A 97 -0.45 -0.29 -2.94
C VAL A 97 -1.46 0.69 -2.34
N ARG A 98 -2.06 1.51 -3.18
CA ARG A 98 -3.15 2.40 -2.77
C ARG A 98 -4.43 1.60 -2.58
N VAL A 99 -5.03 1.73 -1.41
CA VAL A 99 -6.25 1.04 -1.03
C VAL A 99 -7.28 2.03 -0.48
N MET A 100 -8.54 1.62 -0.44
CA MET A 100 -9.60 2.36 0.24
C MET A 100 -9.97 1.67 1.54
N ARG A 101 -10.06 2.43 2.63
CA ARG A 101 -10.61 1.97 3.89
C ARG A 101 -11.46 3.09 4.49
N ASP A 102 -12.69 2.77 4.88
CA ASP A 102 -13.63 3.74 5.46
C ASP A 102 -13.75 5.04 4.62
N GLN A 103 -13.83 4.89 3.28
CA GLN A 103 -13.88 5.96 2.29
C GLN A 103 -12.62 6.86 2.24
N ARG A 104 -11.53 6.43 2.84
CA ARG A 104 -10.23 7.13 2.80
C ARG A 104 -9.22 6.34 2.01
N ALA A 105 -8.39 7.06 1.27
CA ALA A 105 -7.24 6.45 0.62
C ALA A 105 -6.13 6.20 1.64
N GLU A 106 -5.55 5.00 1.59
CA GLU A 106 -4.41 4.58 2.39
C GLU A 106 -3.36 3.97 1.48
N LEU A 107 -2.11 3.95 1.91
CA LEU A 107 -1.06 3.16 1.29
C LEU A 107 -0.82 1.91 2.13
N PHE A 108 -0.94 0.77 1.49
CA PHE A 108 -0.65 -0.52 2.07
C PHE A 108 0.74 -0.95 1.61
N ALA A 109 1.69 -1.03 2.54
CA ALA A 109 3.08 -1.36 2.24
C ALA A 109 3.42 -2.79 2.64
N VAL A 110 3.99 -3.54 1.71
CA VAL A 110 4.45 -4.91 1.91
C VAL A 110 5.87 -5.10 1.39
N SER A 111 6.56 -6.08 1.94
CA SER A 111 7.82 -6.57 1.37
C SER A 111 7.57 -7.27 0.03
N ILE A 112 8.31 -6.88 -1.01
CA ILE A 112 8.25 -7.55 -2.32
C ILE A 112 8.69 -9.01 -2.22
N ARG A 113 9.51 -9.34 -1.24
CA ARG A 113 10.12 -10.65 -1.08
C ARG A 113 9.10 -11.73 -0.67
N ASP A 114 8.24 -11.42 0.29
CA ASP A 114 7.40 -12.41 0.98
C ASP A 114 6.01 -11.90 1.35
N ALA A 115 5.61 -10.74 0.86
CA ALA A 115 4.36 -10.07 1.20
C ALA A 115 4.20 -9.71 2.70
N ALA A 116 5.26 -9.78 3.49
CA ALA A 116 5.19 -9.36 4.89
C ALA A 116 4.75 -7.90 4.96
N LYS A 117 3.70 -7.64 5.75
CA LYS A 117 3.18 -6.29 5.94
C LYS A 117 4.23 -5.42 6.62
N ILE A 118 4.56 -4.29 6.00
CA ILE A 118 5.47 -3.29 6.56
C ILE A 118 4.67 -2.25 7.34
N GLY A 119 3.54 -1.78 6.79
CA GLY A 119 2.70 -0.81 7.48
C GLY A 119 1.43 -0.46 6.69
N ASP A 120 0.51 0.22 7.38
CA ASP A 120 -0.63 0.91 6.78
C ASP A 120 -0.39 2.42 6.96
N ILE A 121 -0.40 3.16 5.88
CA ILE A 121 -0.18 4.59 5.91
C ILE A 121 -1.51 5.28 5.60
N LYS A 122 -2.06 5.95 6.61
CA LYS A 122 -3.27 6.74 6.42
C LYS A 122 -2.90 8.05 5.73
N LEU A 123 -3.37 8.22 4.51
CA LEU A 123 -3.29 9.51 3.84
C LEU A 123 -4.24 10.49 4.55
N ALA A 124 -3.82 11.73 4.73
CA ALA A 124 -4.71 12.74 5.30
C ALA A 124 -5.94 12.94 4.38
N PRO A 125 -7.12 13.33 4.93
CA PRO A 125 -8.36 13.42 4.17
C PRO A 125 -8.31 14.36 2.95
N ASP A 126 -7.47 15.36 3.02
CA ASP A 126 -7.20 16.37 2.01
C ASP A 126 -6.15 15.96 0.97
N HIS A 127 -5.59 14.77 1.12
CA HIS A 127 -4.71 14.19 0.11
C HIS A 127 -5.57 13.65 -1.04
N GLY A 128 -5.67 14.42 -2.10
CA GLY A 128 -6.28 14.01 -3.36
C GLY A 128 -5.60 12.76 -3.95
N PRO A 129 -6.13 12.21 -5.05
CA PRO A 129 -5.49 11.11 -5.74
C PRO A 129 -4.08 11.52 -6.19
N ALA A 130 -3.11 10.62 -6.03
CA ALA A 130 -1.75 10.84 -6.55
C ALA A 130 -1.83 11.21 -8.03
N ARG A 131 -1.09 12.25 -8.41
CA ARG A 131 -1.08 12.75 -9.79
C ARG A 131 -0.22 11.86 -10.68
N LYS A 132 -0.62 11.69 -11.92
CA LYS A 132 0.28 11.23 -12.98
C LYS A 132 1.15 12.37 -13.46
N THR A 133 2.45 12.13 -13.52
CA THR A 133 3.36 12.86 -14.41
C THR A 133 3.34 12.23 -15.80
N GLU A 134 3.96 12.86 -16.78
CA GLU A 134 4.14 12.29 -18.12
C GLU A 134 4.91 10.95 -18.10
N HIS A 135 5.61 10.65 -17.01
CA HIS A 135 6.48 9.49 -16.84
C HIS A 135 5.96 8.42 -15.86
N GLY A 136 4.72 8.56 -15.33
CA GLY A 136 4.12 7.54 -14.49
C GLY A 136 3.44 8.05 -13.21
N PRO A 137 3.11 7.15 -12.28
CA PRO A 137 2.52 7.51 -11.00
C PRO A 137 3.52 8.26 -10.13
N VAL A 138 3.03 9.26 -9.40
CA VAL A 138 3.85 10.18 -8.61
C VAL A 138 4.05 9.72 -7.17
N THR A 139 3.65 8.51 -6.84
CA THR A 139 4.05 7.88 -5.60
C THR A 139 5.42 7.27 -5.80
N LEU A 140 6.42 7.86 -5.18
CA LEU A 140 7.78 7.35 -5.17
C LEU A 140 8.02 6.66 -3.84
N THR A 141 8.72 5.55 -3.85
CA THR A 141 9.12 4.86 -2.62
C THR A 141 10.62 4.62 -2.60
N ASP A 142 11.22 4.76 -1.44
CA ASP A 142 12.46 4.11 -1.10
C ASP A 142 12.18 3.01 -0.05
N ARG A 143 13.20 2.32 0.43
CA ARG A 143 13.07 1.21 1.36
C ARG A 143 12.27 1.51 2.64
N VAL A 144 12.23 2.75 3.07
CA VAL A 144 11.67 3.16 4.36
C VAL A 144 10.67 4.31 4.28
N ARG A 145 10.50 4.93 3.11
CA ARG A 145 9.65 6.12 2.93
C ARG A 145 8.79 6.05 1.69
N SER A 146 7.63 6.65 1.77
CA SER A 146 6.79 7.00 0.62
C SER A 146 6.77 8.51 0.43
N TYR A 147 6.85 8.94 -0.80
CA TYR A 147 6.85 10.33 -1.22
C TYR A 147 5.59 10.58 -2.03
N GLU A 148 4.65 11.30 -1.45
CA GLU A 148 3.36 11.57 -2.04
C GLU A 148 3.28 12.99 -2.55
N LEU A 149 3.06 13.16 -3.85
CA LEU A 149 2.72 14.44 -4.43
C LEU A 149 1.21 14.63 -4.37
N VAL A 150 0.79 15.58 -3.57
CA VAL A 150 -0.62 15.89 -3.32
C VAL A 150 -0.99 17.12 -4.10
N GLU A 151 -2.12 17.04 -4.80
CA GLU A 151 -2.66 18.13 -5.60
C GLU A 151 -3.94 18.64 -4.94
N GLY A 152 -3.93 19.92 -4.54
CA GLY A 152 -5.12 20.69 -4.19
C GLY A 152 -5.61 21.50 -5.38
N ALA A 153 -6.76 22.15 -5.24
CA ALA A 153 -7.36 22.96 -6.31
C ALA A 153 -6.47 24.13 -6.76
N ALA A 154 -5.67 24.67 -5.87
CA ALA A 154 -4.80 25.83 -6.12
C ALA A 154 -3.39 25.69 -5.51
N TRP A 155 -2.97 24.46 -5.19
CA TRP A 155 -1.66 24.21 -4.57
C TRP A 155 -1.21 22.76 -4.75
N HIS A 156 0.08 22.54 -4.65
CA HIS A 156 0.68 21.21 -4.62
C HIS A 156 1.54 21.07 -3.36
N GLN A 157 1.65 19.87 -2.86
CA GLN A 157 2.42 19.57 -1.66
C GLN A 157 3.18 18.25 -1.86
N LEU A 158 4.44 18.21 -1.42
CA LEU A 158 5.18 16.97 -1.25
C LEU A 158 5.07 16.53 0.21
N VAL A 159 4.49 15.36 0.44
CA VAL A 159 4.37 14.73 1.76
C VAL A 159 5.24 13.50 1.81
N VAL A 160 6.07 13.39 2.81
CA VAL A 160 6.92 12.21 3.02
C VAL A 160 6.46 11.44 4.24
N LEU A 161 6.20 10.18 4.05
CA LEU A 161 5.63 9.27 5.04
C LEU A 161 6.63 8.17 5.38
N ASP A 162 6.76 7.87 6.66
CA ASP A 162 7.48 6.68 7.13
C ASP A 162 6.63 5.44 6.89
N LEU A 163 7.16 4.47 6.14
CA LEU A 163 6.46 3.22 5.81
C LEU A 163 6.26 2.28 7.00
N ALA A 164 7.06 2.40 8.04
CA ALA A 164 6.93 1.55 9.22
C ALA A 164 5.85 2.06 10.19
N THR A 165 5.72 3.38 10.33
CA THR A 165 4.82 4.00 11.31
C THR A 165 3.58 4.63 10.69
N GLY A 166 3.60 4.92 9.40
CA GLY A 166 2.52 5.63 8.70
C GLY A 166 2.45 7.12 9.01
N HIS A 167 3.40 7.67 9.77
CA HIS A 167 3.40 9.07 10.11
C HIS A 167 4.10 9.92 9.05
N ALA A 168 3.59 11.14 8.84
CA ALA A 168 4.28 12.13 8.03
C ALA A 168 5.58 12.55 8.73
N LEU A 169 6.70 12.37 8.04
CA LEU A 169 8.00 12.83 8.50
C LEU A 169 8.14 14.33 8.33
N TRP A 170 7.75 14.81 7.14
CA TRP A 170 7.76 16.23 6.81
C TRP A 170 6.86 16.50 5.60
N LYS A 171 6.56 17.77 5.37
CA LYS A 171 5.78 18.27 4.24
C LYS A 171 6.44 19.51 3.67
N GLN A 172 6.35 19.68 2.35
CA GLN A 172 6.82 20.89 1.65
C GLN A 172 5.76 21.39 0.69
N GLU A 173 5.48 22.68 0.75
CA GLU A 173 4.60 23.36 -0.19
C GLU A 173 5.34 23.63 -1.49
N LEU A 174 4.70 23.26 -2.61
CA LEU A 174 5.27 23.39 -3.95
C LEU A 174 4.63 24.56 -4.76
N GLY A 175 3.60 25.22 -4.18
CA GLY A 175 2.85 26.24 -4.88
C GLY A 175 1.82 25.65 -5.86
N ASP A 176 1.32 26.48 -6.76
CA ASP A 176 0.24 26.17 -7.71
C ASP A 176 0.75 25.73 -9.09
N GLN A 177 2.04 25.84 -9.33
CA GLN A 177 2.63 25.48 -10.62
C GLN A 177 2.56 23.96 -10.84
N LYS A 178 2.13 23.56 -12.04
CA LYS A 178 2.03 22.15 -12.45
C LYS A 178 3.34 21.40 -12.19
N ILE A 179 3.22 20.21 -11.62
CA ILE A 179 4.33 19.28 -11.48
C ILE A 179 4.48 18.50 -12.79
N ASP A 180 5.63 18.60 -13.43
CA ASP A 180 5.95 17.91 -14.67
C ASP A 180 6.58 16.55 -14.39
N ASP A 181 7.46 16.49 -13.39
CA ASP A 181 8.20 15.28 -13.06
C ASP A 181 8.69 15.28 -11.61
N ALA A 182 9.02 14.10 -11.09
CA ALA A 182 9.60 13.96 -9.75
C ALA A 182 10.36 12.64 -9.62
N GLY A 183 11.34 12.60 -8.71
CA GLY A 183 12.14 11.40 -8.49
C GLY A 183 12.83 11.39 -7.14
N VAL A 184 13.36 10.21 -6.77
CA VAL A 184 14.22 10.04 -5.60
C VAL A 184 15.60 9.63 -6.09
N GLU A 185 16.63 10.34 -5.64
CA GLU A 185 18.00 10.12 -6.04
C GLU A 185 18.90 10.21 -4.80
N GLY A 186 19.40 9.06 -4.35
CA GLY A 186 20.20 8.96 -3.14
C GLY A 186 19.46 9.48 -1.89
N SER A 187 19.99 10.55 -1.27
CA SER A 187 19.40 11.20 -0.10
C SER A 187 18.51 12.41 -0.45
N THR A 188 18.12 12.54 -1.71
CA THR A 188 17.36 13.69 -2.22
C THR A 188 16.11 13.24 -2.95
N VAL A 189 14.99 13.87 -2.65
CA VAL A 189 13.79 13.85 -3.50
C VAL A 189 13.74 15.16 -4.28
N TRP A 190 13.41 15.06 -5.56
CA TRP A 190 13.34 16.24 -6.42
C TRP A 190 11.98 16.32 -7.13
N VAL A 191 11.55 17.54 -7.38
CA VAL A 191 10.31 17.87 -8.08
C VAL A 191 10.60 18.92 -9.12
N ARG A 192 10.15 18.68 -10.36
CA ARG A 192 10.28 19.61 -11.48
C ARG A 192 8.95 20.29 -11.79
N GLN A 193 8.97 21.61 -11.87
CA GLN A 193 7.84 22.46 -12.22
C GLN A 193 8.31 23.44 -13.30
N GLY A 194 7.96 23.18 -14.56
CA GLY A 194 8.49 23.93 -15.70
C GLY A 194 10.00 23.85 -15.79
N ALA A 195 10.66 25.01 -15.78
CA ALA A 195 12.12 25.12 -15.82
C ALA A 195 12.80 24.96 -14.44
N ILE A 196 12.03 24.89 -13.37
CA ILE A 196 12.55 24.86 -11.99
C ILE A 196 12.56 23.42 -11.49
N THR A 197 13.69 22.97 -10.97
CA THR A 197 13.81 21.72 -10.21
C THR A 197 14.16 22.04 -8.77
N ARG A 198 13.23 21.75 -7.87
CA ARG A 198 13.45 21.86 -6.43
C ARG A 198 13.93 20.53 -5.89
N ARG A 199 14.84 20.55 -4.93
CA ARG A 199 15.46 19.36 -4.33
C ARG A 199 15.34 19.44 -2.82
N PHE A 200 14.93 18.35 -2.18
CA PHE A 200 14.70 18.28 -0.73
C PHE A 200 15.44 17.09 -0.15
N GLY A 201 16.00 17.26 1.04
CA GLY A 201 16.59 16.16 1.78
C GLY A 201 15.53 15.12 2.16
N THR A 202 15.79 13.82 1.93
CA THR A 202 14.83 12.76 2.21
C THR A 202 14.52 12.61 3.69
N ARG A 203 15.40 13.06 4.59
CA ARG A 203 15.24 12.95 6.05
C ARG A 203 14.57 14.16 6.69
N ASP A 204 14.88 15.34 6.22
CA ASP A 204 14.58 16.61 6.89
C ASP A 204 13.67 17.53 6.08
N GLY A 205 13.46 17.22 4.79
CA GLY A 205 12.68 18.05 3.88
C GLY A 205 13.31 19.41 3.58
N VAL A 206 14.56 19.65 4.00
CA VAL A 206 15.23 20.93 3.75
C VAL A 206 15.51 21.07 2.26
N GLU A 207 15.09 22.18 1.68
CA GLU A 207 15.35 22.50 0.29
C GLU A 207 16.85 22.75 0.08
N ARG A 208 17.41 22.01 -0.85
CA ARG A 208 18.85 22.07 -1.17
C ARG A 208 19.03 22.81 -2.47
N GLY A 209 19.99 23.70 -2.50
CA GLY A 209 20.37 24.40 -3.72
C GLY A 209 20.86 23.43 -4.80
N PRO A 210 20.87 23.87 -6.08
CA PRO A 210 21.20 23.01 -7.23
C PRO A 210 22.60 22.36 -7.17
N ASN A 211 23.47 22.77 -6.27
CA ASN A 211 24.85 22.31 -6.14
C ASN A 211 25.19 21.63 -4.80
N SER A 212 24.21 21.26 -3.97
CA SER A 212 24.47 20.53 -2.74
C SER A 212 24.36 19.03 -2.98
N SER A 213 25.47 18.41 -3.31
CA SER A 213 25.68 16.95 -3.33
C SER A 213 25.95 16.39 -1.93
#